data_94b1ab8cf485dcfcc98529081b9e2572
#
_entry.id   94b1ab8cf485dcfcc98529081b9e2572
#
_cell.length_a   1.000
_cell.length_b   1.000
_cell.length_c   1.000
_cell.angle_alpha   90.00
_cell.angle_beta   90.00
_cell.angle_gamma   90.00
#
_symmetry.space_group_name_H-M   'P 1'
#
loop_
_entity.id
_entity.type
_entity.pdbx_description
1 polymer ?
#
loop_
_entity_poly.entity_id
_entity_poly.type
_entity_poly.pdbx_seq_one_letter_code
_entity_poly.pdbx_strand_id
1 'polypeptide(L)'
;STYIDTIPAQVSADGRLHAHFIQAGTTTGRFSSSNPNLQNIPIKSERGKNIRRAFIAPEGCMLVAFDYSQIELRVAALMSQDPYFIQVFKDGKDIHSAVAMKVFGVKEGEVTHDMRRRAKVINFGILYGMGVNALRQNLGTDRKEAQLFHDNYFAQFPTIASYLESIQNFAKEHGYTETLFGRKRYFPGIRSSVPFIRAMAERMAINAPIQGTATADIIKIGMKRAVDDLDKAGILGDVNLVLQVHDELVYEVKKEHVGEAIKIIENAMKHAIPSEFLANIEPVPLEVSVGEGANWGELKE
;
A
#
# COMPACT_ATOMS: atom_id res chain seq x y z
N SER A 1 28.01 4.70 -7.46
CA SER A 1 26.80 4.69 -6.58
C SER A 1 25.71 3.83 -7.21
N THR A 2 24.76 3.34 -6.40
CA THR A 2 23.72 2.40 -6.85
C THR A 2 22.83 2.94 -7.99
N TYR A 3 22.69 4.25 -8.14
CA TYR A 3 21.80 4.85 -9.13
C TYR A 3 22.56 5.71 -10.16
N ILE A 4 23.46 6.58 -9.71
CA ILE A 4 24.11 7.59 -10.55
C ILE A 4 25.02 6.95 -11.61
N ASP A 5 25.69 5.85 -11.28
CA ASP A 5 26.62 5.18 -12.20
C ASP A 5 25.92 4.06 -12.98
N THR A 6 24.91 3.41 -12.38
CA THR A 6 24.29 2.22 -12.98
C THR A 6 23.12 2.55 -13.90
N ILE A 7 22.28 3.56 -13.59
CA ILE A 7 21.13 3.91 -14.42
C ILE A 7 21.56 4.39 -15.82
N PRO A 8 22.50 5.35 -15.96
CA PRO A 8 22.92 5.80 -17.30
C PRO A 8 23.48 4.67 -18.19
N ALA A 9 24.16 3.70 -17.59
CA ALA A 9 24.71 2.56 -18.33
C ALA A 9 23.63 1.56 -18.82
N GLN A 10 22.39 1.67 -18.35
CA GLN A 10 21.27 0.82 -18.74
C GLN A 10 20.26 1.52 -19.66
N VAL A 11 20.53 2.78 -20.02
CA VAL A 11 19.71 3.49 -21.01
C VAL A 11 19.95 2.87 -22.38
N SER A 12 18.87 2.47 -23.04
CA SER A 12 18.87 1.85 -24.35
C SER A 12 19.12 2.88 -25.47
N ALA A 13 19.36 2.42 -26.70
CA ALA A 13 19.61 3.28 -27.85
C ALA A 13 18.47 4.25 -28.22
N ASP A 14 17.25 3.93 -27.78
CA ASP A 14 16.06 4.79 -27.89
C ASP A 14 15.97 5.89 -26.81
N GLY A 15 16.98 6.01 -25.95
CA GLY A 15 17.02 6.96 -24.85
C GLY A 15 16.13 6.59 -23.65
N ARG A 16 15.61 5.37 -23.58
CA ARG A 16 14.70 4.89 -22.53
C ARG A 16 15.34 3.84 -21.64
N LEU A 17 14.77 3.70 -20.44
CA LEU A 17 15.06 2.60 -19.51
C LEU A 17 13.95 1.55 -19.60
N HIS A 18 14.33 0.30 -19.83
CA HIS A 18 13.40 -0.83 -19.94
C HIS A 18 13.58 -1.79 -18.75
N ALA A 19 13.03 -1.42 -17.59
CA ALA A 19 13.08 -2.26 -16.41
C ALA A 19 12.22 -3.51 -16.56
N HIS A 20 12.67 -4.62 -15.98
CA HIS A 20 11.90 -5.86 -15.95
C HIS A 20 10.97 -5.86 -14.74
N PHE A 21 9.65 -5.94 -14.97
CA PHE A 21 8.64 -6.12 -13.93
C PHE A 21 8.21 -7.58 -13.88
N ILE A 22 8.45 -8.23 -12.73
CA ILE A 22 8.16 -9.65 -12.51
C ILE A 22 6.89 -9.78 -11.68
N GLN A 23 5.83 -10.36 -12.26
CA GLN A 23 4.50 -10.45 -11.61
C GLN A 23 4.40 -11.48 -10.51
N ALA A 24 5.21 -12.53 -10.55
CA ALA A 24 5.18 -13.68 -9.64
C ALA A 24 6.53 -13.88 -8.93
N GLY A 25 7.35 -12.83 -8.79
CA GLY A 25 8.69 -12.90 -8.21
C GLY A 25 8.74 -12.81 -6.68
N THR A 26 7.61 -12.55 -6.01
CA THR A 26 7.58 -12.38 -4.55
C THR A 26 6.58 -13.30 -3.88
N THR A 27 6.85 -13.69 -2.63
CA THR A 27 5.93 -14.51 -1.83
C THR A 27 4.65 -13.78 -1.42
N THR A 28 4.62 -12.45 -1.54
CA THR A 28 3.46 -11.61 -1.22
C THR A 28 2.54 -11.39 -2.42
N GLY A 29 2.97 -11.77 -3.63
CA GLY A 29 2.26 -11.47 -4.88
C GLY A 29 2.49 -10.06 -5.42
N ARG A 30 3.28 -9.23 -4.73
CA ARG A 30 3.70 -7.91 -5.24
C ARG A 30 4.56 -8.07 -6.50
N PHE A 31 4.55 -7.06 -7.36
CA PHE A 31 5.56 -6.95 -8.41
C PHE A 31 6.95 -6.77 -7.81
N SER A 32 7.96 -7.26 -8.49
CA SER A 32 9.35 -6.88 -8.27
C SER A 32 9.93 -6.29 -9.54
N SER A 33 10.92 -5.40 -9.41
CA SER A 33 11.57 -4.75 -10.53
C SER A 33 13.07 -5.04 -10.49
N SER A 34 13.66 -5.29 -11.68
CA SER A 34 15.09 -5.53 -11.86
C SER A 34 15.57 -4.95 -13.19
N ASN A 35 16.88 -4.70 -13.28
CA ASN A 35 17.56 -4.24 -14.48
C ASN A 35 16.96 -2.99 -15.14
N PRO A 36 16.87 -1.84 -14.41
CA PRO A 36 17.16 -1.59 -13.00
C PRO A 36 15.95 -1.83 -12.07
N ASN A 37 16.19 -1.92 -10.74
CA ASN A 37 15.11 -1.87 -9.77
C ASN A 37 14.65 -0.43 -9.56
N LEU A 38 13.58 -0.03 -10.24
CA LEU A 38 13.01 1.32 -10.16
C LEU A 38 12.12 1.53 -8.91
N GLN A 39 11.67 0.45 -8.26
CA GLN A 39 10.81 0.53 -7.07
C GLN A 39 11.54 1.03 -5.82
N ASN A 40 12.88 1.03 -5.83
CA ASN A 40 13.70 1.41 -4.68
C ASN A 40 14.31 2.82 -4.78
N ILE A 41 14.00 3.61 -5.82
CA ILE A 41 14.52 4.97 -5.94
C ILE A 41 13.91 5.84 -4.82
N PRO A 42 14.75 6.44 -3.94
CA PRO A 42 14.27 7.19 -2.77
C PRO A 42 13.40 8.38 -3.16
N ILE A 43 12.37 8.66 -2.35
CA ILE A 43 11.49 9.83 -2.53
C ILE A 43 11.73 10.90 -1.47
N LYS A 44 12.18 10.51 -0.26
CA LYS A 44 12.26 11.42 0.89
C LYS A 44 13.49 12.34 0.89
N SER A 45 14.55 11.97 0.18
CA SER A 45 15.79 12.76 0.12
C SER A 45 15.82 13.63 -1.13
N GLU A 46 16.43 14.82 -1.04
CA GLU A 46 16.65 15.69 -2.20
C GLU A 46 17.41 14.98 -3.34
N ARG A 47 18.39 14.14 -3.00
CA ARG A 47 19.11 13.34 -3.99
C ARG A 47 18.18 12.35 -4.69
N GLY A 48 17.26 11.73 -3.97
CA GLY A 48 16.28 10.82 -4.55
C GLY A 48 15.29 11.56 -5.47
N LYS A 49 14.80 12.71 -5.06
CA LYS A 49 13.96 13.58 -5.90
C LYS A 49 14.68 13.99 -7.19
N ASN A 50 15.94 14.39 -7.10
CA ASN A 50 16.75 14.75 -8.27
C ASN A 50 16.96 13.57 -9.23
N ILE A 51 17.11 12.33 -8.72
CA ILE A 51 17.15 11.13 -9.57
C ILE A 51 15.81 10.95 -10.28
N ARG A 52 14.69 11.11 -9.58
CA ARG A 52 13.34 11.00 -10.19
C ARG A 52 13.09 12.07 -11.26
N ARG A 53 13.60 13.29 -11.10
CA ARG A 53 13.51 14.36 -12.12
C ARG A 53 14.18 14.01 -13.44
N ALA A 54 15.13 13.07 -13.45
CA ALA A 54 15.77 12.60 -14.69
C ALA A 54 14.85 11.69 -15.55
N PHE A 55 13.74 11.20 -15.00
CA PHE A 55 12.75 10.43 -15.74
C PHE A 55 11.66 11.36 -16.24
N ILE A 56 11.74 11.72 -17.50
CA ILE A 56 10.90 12.74 -18.16
C ILE A 56 9.89 12.09 -19.09
N ALA A 57 8.76 12.76 -19.29
CA ALA A 57 7.82 12.41 -20.34
C ALA A 57 8.40 12.79 -21.72
N PRO A 58 8.12 12.02 -22.79
CA PRO A 58 8.46 12.42 -24.16
C PRO A 58 7.71 13.69 -24.58
N GLU A 59 8.19 14.32 -25.66
CA GLU A 59 7.52 15.47 -26.25
C GLU A 59 6.08 15.12 -26.62
N GLY A 60 5.14 16.01 -26.29
CA GLY A 60 3.70 15.78 -26.50
C GLY A 60 3.00 14.96 -25.41
N CYS A 61 3.76 14.40 -24.44
CA CYS A 61 3.20 13.62 -23.33
C CYS A 61 3.38 14.31 -21.98
N MET A 62 2.69 13.78 -20.96
CA MET A 62 2.87 14.04 -19.54
C MET A 62 2.97 12.74 -18.78
N LEU A 63 3.66 12.74 -17.63
CA LEU A 63 3.56 11.67 -16.64
C LEU A 63 2.36 11.95 -15.72
N VAL A 64 1.57 10.91 -15.47
CA VAL A 64 0.44 10.95 -14.54
C VAL A 64 0.58 9.79 -13.56
N ALA A 65 0.64 10.09 -12.26
CA ALA A 65 0.72 9.11 -11.20
C ALA A 65 -0.62 8.94 -10.51
N PHE A 66 -0.94 7.71 -10.16
CA PHE A 66 -2.11 7.32 -9.37
C PHE A 66 -1.65 6.52 -8.17
N ASP A 67 -1.86 7.04 -6.96
CA ASP A 67 -1.39 6.43 -5.71
C ASP A 67 -2.57 6.13 -4.79
N TYR A 68 -2.72 4.87 -4.37
CA TYR A 68 -3.76 4.51 -3.43
C TYR A 68 -3.53 5.16 -2.05
N SER A 69 -4.52 5.87 -1.58
CA SER A 69 -4.48 6.49 -0.25
C SER A 69 -4.74 5.48 0.85
N GLN A 70 -3.72 5.16 1.65
CA GLN A 70 -3.82 4.32 2.86
C GLN A 70 -4.44 2.93 2.59
N ILE A 71 -4.15 2.32 1.46
CA ILE A 71 -4.83 1.11 0.99
C ILE A 71 -4.77 -0.04 2.00
N GLU A 72 -3.64 -0.28 2.67
CA GLU A 72 -3.52 -1.37 3.64
C GLU A 72 -4.44 -1.17 4.85
N LEU A 73 -4.66 0.08 5.31
CA LEU A 73 -5.59 0.39 6.39
C LEU A 73 -7.06 0.27 5.94
N ARG A 74 -7.36 0.64 4.70
CA ARG A 74 -8.70 0.43 4.11
C ARG A 74 -9.01 -1.06 3.95
N VAL A 75 -8.05 -1.85 3.50
CA VAL A 75 -8.16 -3.30 3.41
C VAL A 75 -8.28 -3.94 4.79
N ALA A 76 -7.54 -3.45 5.79
CA ALA A 76 -7.69 -3.92 7.17
C ALA A 76 -9.10 -3.64 7.71
N ALA A 77 -9.66 -2.45 7.47
CA ALA A 77 -11.04 -2.11 7.81
C ALA A 77 -12.04 -3.03 7.10
N LEU A 78 -11.85 -3.26 5.79
CA LEU A 78 -12.71 -4.12 4.98
C LEU A 78 -12.68 -5.58 5.45
N MET A 79 -11.51 -6.15 5.70
CA MET A 79 -11.37 -7.56 6.06
C MET A 79 -11.73 -7.82 7.52
N SER A 80 -11.45 -6.90 8.43
CA SER A 80 -11.85 -7.02 9.85
C SER A 80 -13.31 -6.68 10.10
N GLN A 81 -13.94 -5.92 9.21
CA GLN A 81 -15.28 -5.35 9.38
C GLN A 81 -15.39 -4.50 10.67
N ASP A 82 -14.28 -3.81 11.04
CA ASP A 82 -14.31 -2.91 12.19
C ASP A 82 -15.17 -1.67 11.90
N PRO A 83 -16.26 -1.46 12.65
CA PRO A 83 -17.24 -0.43 12.34
C PRO A 83 -16.69 0.98 12.47
N TYR A 84 -15.73 1.20 13.38
CA TYR A 84 -15.12 2.51 13.57
C TYR A 84 -14.20 2.87 12.38
N PHE A 85 -13.34 1.94 11.97
CA PHE A 85 -12.46 2.16 10.80
C PHE A 85 -13.27 2.36 9.53
N ILE A 86 -14.30 1.54 9.30
CA ILE A 86 -15.20 1.68 8.15
C ILE A 86 -15.83 3.08 8.13
N GLN A 87 -16.38 3.52 9.28
CA GLN A 87 -17.04 4.81 9.35
C GLN A 87 -16.07 5.97 9.12
N VAL A 88 -14.86 5.92 9.69
CA VAL A 88 -13.82 6.94 9.47
C VAL A 88 -13.49 7.09 7.98
N PHE A 89 -13.35 5.98 7.25
CA PHE A 89 -13.07 6.01 5.82
C PHE A 89 -14.27 6.47 4.98
N LYS A 90 -15.49 6.10 5.34
CA LYS A 90 -16.71 6.59 4.69
C LYS A 90 -16.92 8.09 4.86
N ASP A 91 -16.58 8.61 6.03
CA ASP A 91 -16.63 10.04 6.34
C ASP A 91 -15.49 10.85 5.68
N GLY A 92 -14.54 10.19 5.00
CA GLY A 92 -13.37 10.84 4.41
C GLY A 92 -12.40 11.43 5.45
N LYS A 93 -12.45 10.95 6.70
CA LYS A 93 -11.61 11.46 7.80
C LYS A 93 -10.22 10.83 7.79
N ASP A 94 -9.26 11.53 8.41
CA ASP A 94 -7.91 10.99 8.60
C ASP A 94 -7.88 9.90 9.66
N ILE A 95 -7.65 8.66 9.25
CA ILE A 95 -7.62 7.49 10.13
C ILE A 95 -6.57 7.60 11.24
N HIS A 96 -5.43 8.25 10.99
CA HIS A 96 -4.39 8.40 12.00
C HIS A 96 -4.80 9.37 13.10
N SER A 97 -5.50 10.45 12.77
CA SER A 97 -6.10 11.36 13.74
C SER A 97 -7.24 10.69 14.50
N ALA A 98 -8.09 9.94 13.82
CA ALA A 98 -9.19 9.20 14.46
C ALA A 98 -8.69 8.16 15.47
N VAL A 99 -7.63 7.41 15.13
CA VAL A 99 -6.99 6.48 16.07
C VAL A 99 -6.27 7.22 17.20
N ALA A 100 -5.62 8.37 16.92
CA ALA A 100 -5.02 9.17 17.97
C ALA A 100 -6.05 9.61 19.02
N MET A 101 -7.23 10.07 18.61
CA MET A 101 -8.32 10.43 19.52
C MET A 101 -8.66 9.28 20.47
N LYS A 102 -8.78 8.06 19.94
CA LYS A 102 -9.13 6.88 20.72
C LYS A 102 -8.01 6.43 21.66
N VAL A 103 -6.77 6.33 21.13
CA VAL A 103 -5.63 5.80 21.88
C VAL A 103 -5.15 6.75 22.97
N PHE A 104 -5.20 8.07 22.72
CA PHE A 104 -4.78 9.11 23.68
C PHE A 104 -5.95 9.67 24.50
N GLY A 105 -7.20 9.33 24.18
CA GLY A 105 -8.39 9.80 24.91
C GLY A 105 -8.64 11.30 24.76
N VAL A 106 -8.35 11.87 23.58
CA VAL A 106 -8.47 13.31 23.27
C VAL A 106 -9.56 13.56 22.24
N LYS A 107 -10.07 14.79 22.16
CA LYS A 107 -11.04 15.23 21.14
C LYS A 107 -10.33 15.60 19.82
N GLU A 108 -11.11 15.74 18.75
CA GLU A 108 -10.58 16.01 17.39
C GLU A 108 -9.65 17.24 17.35
N GLY A 109 -10.03 18.36 17.94
CA GLY A 109 -9.23 19.59 17.98
C GLY A 109 -7.99 19.55 18.91
N GLU A 110 -7.85 18.49 19.69
CA GLU A 110 -6.74 18.32 20.65
C GLU A 110 -5.64 17.39 20.12
N VAL A 111 -5.86 16.76 18.95
CA VAL A 111 -4.87 15.85 18.32
C VAL A 111 -3.68 16.65 17.83
N THR A 112 -2.55 16.52 18.51
CA THR A 112 -1.29 17.16 18.10
C THR A 112 -0.67 16.40 16.91
N HIS A 113 0.25 17.07 16.18
CA HIS A 113 1.02 16.44 15.12
C HIS A 113 1.82 15.20 15.62
N ASP A 114 2.35 15.26 16.84
CA ASP A 114 3.07 14.12 17.45
C ASP A 114 2.13 12.96 17.77
N MET A 115 0.96 13.21 18.34
CA MET A 115 -0.05 12.18 18.58
C MET A 115 -0.46 11.48 17.28
N ARG A 116 -0.73 12.25 16.22
CA ARG A 116 -1.03 11.71 14.89
C ARG A 116 0.12 10.88 14.33
N ARG A 117 1.37 11.33 14.46
CA ARG A 117 2.57 10.61 14.05
C ARG A 117 2.72 9.29 14.82
N ARG A 118 2.54 9.31 16.15
CA ARG A 118 2.58 8.11 17.00
C ARG A 118 1.44 7.14 16.64
N ALA A 119 0.23 7.62 16.45
CA ALA A 119 -0.90 6.80 16.00
C ALA A 119 -0.64 6.14 14.64
N LYS A 120 0.01 6.83 13.70
CA LYS A 120 0.46 6.24 12.43
C LYS A 120 1.41 5.08 12.65
N VAL A 121 2.40 5.22 13.53
CA VAL A 121 3.35 4.14 13.89
C VAL A 121 2.64 2.97 14.55
N ILE A 122 1.68 3.23 15.45
CA ILE A 122 0.89 2.21 16.14
C ILE A 122 0.02 1.44 15.13
N ASN A 123 -0.74 2.13 14.28
CA ASN A 123 -1.61 1.52 13.27
C ASN A 123 -0.84 0.55 12.36
N PHE A 124 0.20 1.04 11.70
CA PHE A 124 1.00 0.19 10.83
C PHE A 124 1.73 -0.90 11.62
N GLY A 125 2.29 -0.55 12.79
CA GLY A 125 3.00 -1.50 13.63
C GLY A 125 2.15 -2.70 14.00
N ILE A 126 0.92 -2.48 14.46
CA ILE A 126 0.01 -3.55 14.85
C ILE A 126 -0.41 -4.41 13.65
N LEU A 127 -0.76 -3.80 12.52
CA LEU A 127 -1.10 -4.53 11.30
C LEU A 127 0.07 -5.37 10.76
N TYR A 128 1.32 -4.96 11.03
CA TYR A 128 2.52 -5.74 10.71
C TYR A 128 2.93 -6.73 11.82
N GLY A 129 2.06 -6.96 12.81
CA GLY A 129 2.33 -7.88 13.91
C GLY A 129 3.46 -7.42 14.84
N MET A 130 3.67 -6.11 14.94
CA MET A 130 4.72 -5.52 15.78
C MET A 130 4.34 -5.68 17.26
N GLY A 131 5.16 -6.39 18.02
CA GLY A 131 5.00 -6.47 19.47
C GLY A 131 5.56 -5.23 20.18
N VAL A 132 5.32 -5.15 21.50
CA VAL A 132 5.66 -4.01 22.36
C VAL A 132 7.12 -3.56 22.26
N ASN A 133 8.09 -4.48 22.15
CA ASN A 133 9.50 -4.10 22.04
C ASN A 133 9.83 -3.35 20.75
N ALA A 134 9.28 -3.79 19.62
CA ALA A 134 9.48 -3.10 18.35
C ALA A 134 8.70 -1.78 18.32
N LEU A 135 7.48 -1.75 18.90
CA LEU A 135 6.71 -0.52 19.05
C LEU A 135 7.46 0.53 19.87
N ARG A 136 8.06 0.13 20.99
CA ARG A 136 8.94 0.98 21.81
C ARG A 136 10.06 1.63 20.98
N GLN A 137 10.76 0.84 20.19
CA GLN A 137 11.88 1.33 19.36
C GLN A 137 11.39 2.34 18.30
N ASN A 138 10.27 2.04 17.65
CA ASN A 138 9.72 2.91 16.60
C ASN A 138 9.12 4.21 17.14
N LEU A 139 8.56 4.18 18.35
CA LEU A 139 8.02 5.37 19.01
C LEU A 139 9.10 6.19 19.74
N GLY A 140 10.29 5.62 19.98
CA GLY A 140 11.35 6.26 20.78
C GLY A 140 10.95 6.44 22.26
N THR A 141 10.20 5.49 22.82
CA THR A 141 9.62 5.58 24.17
C THR A 141 10.13 4.44 25.08
N ASP A 142 9.70 4.42 26.34
CA ASP A 142 9.99 3.31 27.24
C ASP A 142 9.03 2.12 27.02
N ARG A 143 9.33 0.99 27.70
CA ARG A 143 8.54 -0.23 27.55
C ARG A 143 7.14 -0.11 28.15
N LYS A 144 6.99 0.64 29.24
CA LYS A 144 5.72 0.82 29.96
C LYS A 144 4.74 1.62 29.12
N GLU A 145 5.22 2.71 28.51
CA GLU A 145 4.42 3.55 27.61
C GLU A 145 4.07 2.79 26.33
N ALA A 146 5.01 2.06 25.74
CA ALA A 146 4.70 1.23 24.56
C ALA A 146 3.69 0.12 24.84
N GLN A 147 3.73 -0.51 26.03
CA GLN A 147 2.74 -1.48 26.48
C GLN A 147 1.37 -0.82 26.63
N LEU A 148 1.31 0.36 27.25
CA LEU A 148 0.05 1.10 27.42
C LEU A 148 -0.58 1.43 26.05
N PHE A 149 0.18 1.90 25.08
CA PHE A 149 -0.34 2.17 23.74
C PHE A 149 -0.85 0.91 23.03
N HIS A 150 -0.11 -0.18 23.15
CA HIS A 150 -0.50 -1.47 22.58
C HIS A 150 -1.83 -1.96 23.19
N ASP A 151 -1.95 -1.94 24.50
CA ASP A 151 -3.14 -2.42 25.22
C ASP A 151 -4.34 -1.49 24.97
N ASN A 152 -4.14 -0.17 24.99
CA ASN A 152 -5.18 0.81 24.63
C ASN A 152 -5.68 0.60 23.21
N TYR A 153 -4.79 0.36 22.25
CA TYR A 153 -5.20 0.11 20.87
C TYR A 153 -6.14 -1.08 20.78
N PHE A 154 -5.78 -2.22 21.34
CA PHE A 154 -6.62 -3.41 21.29
C PHE A 154 -7.90 -3.28 22.12
N ALA A 155 -7.87 -2.53 23.21
CA ALA A 155 -9.09 -2.20 23.99
C ALA A 155 -10.06 -1.30 23.19
N GLN A 156 -9.54 -0.35 22.39
CA GLN A 156 -10.37 0.55 21.59
C GLN A 156 -10.85 -0.09 20.27
N PHE A 157 -10.12 -1.08 19.72
CA PHE A 157 -10.42 -1.74 18.45
C PHE A 157 -10.50 -3.27 18.61
N PRO A 158 -11.49 -3.78 19.39
CA PRO A 158 -11.59 -5.22 19.68
C PRO A 158 -11.88 -6.05 18.44
N THR A 159 -12.55 -5.50 17.43
CA THR A 159 -12.83 -6.18 16.16
C THR A 159 -11.54 -6.41 15.36
N ILE A 160 -10.65 -5.41 15.31
CA ILE A 160 -9.32 -5.56 14.72
C ILE A 160 -8.53 -6.64 15.49
N ALA A 161 -8.55 -6.60 16.83
CA ALA A 161 -7.86 -7.58 17.67
C ALA A 161 -8.32 -9.02 17.35
N SER A 162 -9.62 -9.25 17.34
CA SER A 162 -10.21 -10.55 17.04
C SER A 162 -9.89 -11.02 15.63
N TYR A 163 -9.89 -10.11 14.65
CA TYR A 163 -9.52 -10.43 13.27
C TYR A 163 -8.04 -10.87 13.17
N LEU A 164 -7.11 -10.15 13.77
CA LEU A 164 -5.68 -10.50 13.75
C LEU A 164 -5.42 -11.84 14.45
N GLU A 165 -6.10 -12.10 15.57
CA GLU A 165 -6.05 -13.39 16.27
C GLU A 165 -6.60 -14.53 15.40
N SER A 166 -7.72 -14.32 14.72
CA SER A 166 -8.31 -15.32 13.82
C SER A 166 -7.37 -15.70 12.69
N ILE A 167 -6.67 -14.72 12.08
CA ILE A 167 -5.66 -14.98 11.05
C ILE A 167 -4.51 -15.83 11.61
N GLN A 168 -4.03 -15.49 12.81
CA GLN A 168 -2.93 -16.22 13.43
C GLN A 168 -3.32 -17.67 13.74
N ASN A 169 -4.52 -17.89 14.25
CA ASN A 169 -5.05 -19.23 14.54
C ASN A 169 -5.26 -20.03 13.25
N PHE A 170 -5.84 -19.42 12.22
CA PHE A 170 -5.99 -20.04 10.90
C PHE A 170 -4.62 -20.47 10.32
N ALA A 171 -3.61 -19.59 10.40
CA ALA A 171 -2.28 -19.92 9.91
C ALA A 171 -1.62 -21.06 10.68
N LYS A 172 -1.81 -21.14 12.01
CA LYS A 172 -1.32 -22.26 12.84
C LYS A 172 -1.98 -23.59 12.47
N GLU A 173 -3.28 -23.57 12.20
CA GLU A 173 -4.04 -24.74 11.83
C GLU A 173 -3.74 -25.23 10.41
N HIS A 174 -3.70 -24.31 9.43
CA HIS A 174 -3.63 -24.67 8.00
C HIS A 174 -2.22 -24.54 7.40
N GLY A 175 -1.30 -23.79 8.04
CA GLY A 175 0.05 -23.55 7.54
C GLY A 175 0.15 -22.43 6.49
N TYR A 176 -0.95 -21.75 6.17
CA TYR A 176 -1.02 -20.64 5.22
C TYR A 176 -2.07 -19.61 5.66
N THR A 177 -2.07 -18.44 5.01
CA THR A 177 -3.18 -17.48 5.03
C THR A 177 -3.61 -17.12 3.61
N GLU A 178 -4.80 -16.53 3.47
CA GLU A 178 -5.37 -16.16 2.17
C GLU A 178 -5.70 -14.66 2.11
N THR A 179 -5.53 -14.06 0.92
CA THR A 179 -6.06 -12.74 0.63
C THR A 179 -7.57 -12.78 0.43
N LEU A 180 -8.22 -11.63 0.32
CA LEU A 180 -9.64 -11.51 -0.03
C LEU A 180 -9.99 -12.27 -1.32
N PHE A 181 -9.03 -12.39 -2.24
CA PHE A 181 -9.19 -13.04 -3.55
C PHE A 181 -8.69 -14.48 -3.58
N GLY A 182 -8.39 -15.08 -2.40
CA GLY A 182 -7.99 -16.50 -2.30
C GLY A 182 -6.52 -16.79 -2.62
N ARG A 183 -5.65 -15.77 -2.74
CA ARG A 183 -4.21 -15.98 -2.89
C ARG A 183 -3.64 -16.54 -1.60
N LYS A 184 -3.04 -17.74 -1.66
CA LYS A 184 -2.41 -18.39 -0.51
C LYS A 184 -0.95 -17.97 -0.34
N ARG A 185 -0.57 -17.73 0.92
CA ARG A 185 0.82 -17.62 1.34
C ARG A 185 1.12 -18.63 2.44
N TYR A 186 2.10 -19.48 2.21
CA TYR A 186 2.49 -20.55 3.12
C TYR A 186 3.56 -20.08 4.12
N PHE A 187 3.51 -20.62 5.33
CA PHE A 187 4.43 -20.29 6.44
C PHE A 187 5.04 -21.58 7.04
N PRO A 188 6.08 -22.16 6.43
CA PRO A 188 6.68 -23.41 6.92
C PRO A 188 7.14 -23.35 8.38
N GLY A 189 7.53 -22.16 8.85
CA GLY A 189 7.97 -21.93 10.23
C GLY A 189 6.86 -21.76 11.28
N ILE A 190 5.56 -21.74 10.89
CA ILE A 190 4.45 -21.42 11.81
C ILE A 190 4.28 -22.42 12.96
N ARG A 191 4.68 -23.69 12.73
CA ARG A 191 4.66 -24.76 13.73
C ARG A 191 6.05 -25.13 14.27
N SER A 192 7.05 -24.28 14.05
CA SER A 192 8.43 -24.53 14.51
C SER A 192 8.48 -24.64 16.02
N SER A 193 9.26 -25.60 16.55
CA SER A 193 9.60 -25.70 17.96
C SER A 193 10.51 -24.55 18.41
N VAL A 194 11.25 -23.93 17.47
CA VAL A 194 12.14 -22.78 17.74
C VAL A 194 11.29 -21.51 17.90
N PRO A 195 11.23 -20.90 19.10
CA PRO A 195 10.34 -19.77 19.39
C PRO A 195 10.54 -18.57 18.46
N PHE A 196 11.78 -18.26 18.09
CA PHE A 196 12.10 -17.15 17.20
C PHE A 196 11.54 -17.35 15.77
N ILE A 197 11.69 -18.56 15.21
CA ILE A 197 11.19 -18.92 13.87
C ILE A 197 9.66 -18.86 13.87
N ARG A 198 9.03 -19.44 14.90
CA ARG A 198 7.58 -19.42 15.06
C ARG A 198 7.03 -18.00 15.15
N ALA A 199 7.59 -17.17 16.04
CA ALA A 199 7.16 -15.78 16.22
C ALA A 199 7.36 -14.93 14.95
N MET A 200 8.40 -15.19 14.16
CA MET A 200 8.60 -14.53 12.87
C MET A 200 7.52 -14.94 11.87
N ALA A 201 7.19 -16.23 11.78
CA ALA A 201 6.15 -16.74 10.90
C ALA A 201 4.77 -16.21 11.30
N GLU A 202 4.46 -16.16 12.60
CA GLU A 202 3.20 -15.59 13.13
C GLU A 202 3.01 -14.11 12.73
N ARG A 203 4.05 -13.28 12.89
CA ARG A 203 3.99 -11.87 12.45
C ARG A 203 3.78 -11.73 10.94
N MET A 204 4.48 -12.54 10.15
CA MET A 204 4.29 -12.53 8.69
C MET A 204 2.89 -13.01 8.29
N ALA A 205 2.33 -13.99 9.01
CA ALA A 205 1.00 -14.52 8.75
C ALA A 205 -0.10 -13.47 9.00
N ILE A 206 0.01 -12.69 10.07
CA ILE A 206 -0.94 -11.60 10.40
C ILE A 206 -1.01 -10.56 9.28
N ASN A 207 0.12 -10.14 8.76
CA ASN A 207 0.18 -9.09 7.73
C ASN A 207 -0.19 -9.58 6.33
N ALA A 208 0.07 -10.85 6.01
CA ALA A 208 0.01 -11.36 4.65
C ALA A 208 -1.36 -11.21 3.94
N PRO A 209 -2.52 -11.44 4.58
CA PRO A 209 -3.82 -11.24 3.96
C PRO A 209 -4.06 -9.77 3.58
N ILE A 210 -3.75 -8.85 4.49
CA ILE A 210 -3.95 -7.40 4.29
C ILE A 210 -3.02 -6.90 3.19
N GLN A 211 -1.72 -7.15 3.32
CA GLN A 211 -0.72 -6.69 2.35
C GLN A 211 -0.93 -7.31 0.96
N GLY A 212 -1.21 -8.63 0.90
CA GLY A 212 -1.46 -9.33 -0.35
C GLY A 212 -2.72 -8.80 -1.06
N THR A 213 -3.81 -8.62 -0.33
CA THR A 213 -5.04 -8.02 -0.88
C THR A 213 -4.78 -6.61 -1.39
N ALA A 214 -4.17 -5.76 -0.58
CA ALA A 214 -3.97 -4.33 -0.88
C ALA A 214 -3.02 -4.11 -2.05
N THR A 215 -1.79 -4.60 -1.93
CA THR A 215 -0.67 -4.18 -2.80
C THR A 215 -0.24 -5.25 -3.82
N ALA A 216 -0.91 -6.41 -3.86
CA ALA A 216 -0.71 -7.40 -4.90
C ALA A 216 -1.98 -7.61 -5.74
N ASP A 217 -3.13 -7.85 -5.11
CA ASP A 217 -4.33 -8.22 -5.84
C ASP A 217 -5.10 -6.98 -6.33
N ILE A 218 -5.47 -6.04 -5.45
CA ILE A 218 -6.25 -4.84 -5.82
C ILE A 218 -5.51 -4.03 -6.89
N ILE A 219 -4.20 -3.83 -6.76
CA ILE A 219 -3.45 -3.04 -7.75
C ILE A 219 -3.46 -3.70 -9.13
N LYS A 220 -3.34 -5.03 -9.21
CA LYS A 220 -3.39 -5.76 -10.48
C LYS A 220 -4.78 -5.74 -11.11
N ILE A 221 -5.83 -5.84 -10.29
CA ILE A 221 -7.21 -5.73 -10.77
C ILE A 221 -7.47 -4.32 -11.27
N GLY A 222 -7.02 -3.28 -10.55
CA GLY A 222 -7.10 -1.90 -10.97
C GLY A 222 -6.38 -1.64 -12.30
N MET A 223 -5.15 -2.17 -12.46
CA MET A 223 -4.41 -2.10 -13.71
C MET A 223 -5.18 -2.75 -14.88
N LYS A 224 -5.71 -3.97 -14.67
CA LYS A 224 -6.48 -4.68 -15.70
C LYS A 224 -7.72 -3.90 -16.11
N ARG A 225 -8.49 -3.39 -15.13
CA ARG A 225 -9.68 -2.57 -15.40
C ARG A 225 -9.33 -1.28 -16.13
N ALA A 226 -8.26 -0.60 -15.73
CA ALA A 226 -7.81 0.61 -16.42
C ALA A 226 -7.51 0.34 -17.91
N VAL A 227 -6.81 -0.75 -18.23
CA VAL A 227 -6.55 -1.15 -19.62
C VAL A 227 -7.87 -1.41 -20.38
N ASP A 228 -8.79 -2.19 -19.78
CA ASP A 228 -10.06 -2.52 -20.43
C ASP A 228 -10.92 -1.26 -20.70
N ASP A 229 -10.93 -0.31 -19.76
CA ASP A 229 -11.73 0.90 -19.87
C ASP A 229 -11.09 1.95 -20.80
N LEU A 230 -9.75 2.03 -20.85
CA LEU A 230 -9.02 2.84 -21.82
C LEU A 230 -9.20 2.30 -23.25
N ASP A 231 -9.24 0.98 -23.43
CA ASP A 231 -9.50 0.34 -24.72
C ASP A 231 -10.92 0.64 -25.22
N LYS A 232 -11.92 0.50 -24.35
CA LYS A 232 -13.32 0.88 -24.66
C LYS A 232 -13.47 2.35 -25.03
N ALA A 233 -12.67 3.23 -24.41
CA ALA A 233 -12.66 4.66 -24.73
C ALA A 233 -11.89 4.98 -26.03
N GLY A 234 -11.15 4.02 -26.59
CA GLY A 234 -10.37 4.18 -27.82
C GLY A 234 -9.07 4.98 -27.67
N ILE A 235 -8.60 5.18 -26.44
CA ILE A 235 -7.39 5.97 -26.15
C ILE A 235 -6.23 5.13 -25.57
N LEU A 236 -6.37 3.80 -25.50
CA LEU A 236 -5.33 2.92 -24.93
C LEU A 236 -3.97 3.09 -25.61
N GLY A 237 -3.91 3.38 -26.91
CA GLY A 237 -2.66 3.59 -27.66
C GLY A 237 -1.91 4.87 -27.26
N ASP A 238 -2.57 5.79 -26.56
CA ASP A 238 -2.04 7.09 -26.14
C ASP A 238 -1.77 7.18 -24.64
N VAL A 239 -2.01 6.08 -23.89
CA VAL A 239 -1.90 5.98 -22.44
C VAL A 239 -1.09 4.73 -22.06
N ASN A 240 0.20 4.91 -21.75
CA ASN A 240 1.12 3.82 -21.50
C ASN A 240 1.46 3.71 -20.01
N LEU A 241 1.18 2.56 -19.38
CA LEU A 241 1.67 2.27 -18.03
C LEU A 241 3.18 2.03 -18.08
N VAL A 242 3.97 2.91 -17.46
CA VAL A 242 5.43 2.87 -17.50
C VAL A 242 6.07 2.39 -16.21
N LEU A 243 5.42 2.63 -15.05
CA LEU A 243 5.94 2.20 -13.75
C LEU A 243 4.82 1.70 -12.83
N GLN A 244 5.14 0.69 -12.04
CA GLN A 244 4.39 0.28 -10.86
C GLN A 244 5.34 0.32 -9.65
N VAL A 245 5.05 1.18 -8.66
CA VAL A 245 5.90 1.39 -7.49
C VAL A 245 5.05 1.30 -6.22
N HIS A 246 5.15 0.18 -5.49
CA HIS A 246 4.36 -0.12 -4.29
C HIS A 246 2.85 -0.11 -4.56
N ASP A 247 2.16 0.97 -4.21
CA ASP A 247 0.74 1.24 -4.40
C ASP A 247 0.45 2.34 -5.46
N GLU A 248 1.49 2.73 -6.19
CA GLU A 248 1.46 3.76 -7.24
C GLU A 248 1.56 3.16 -8.64
N LEU A 249 0.76 3.67 -9.56
CA LEU A 249 0.85 3.45 -11.01
C LEU A 249 1.26 4.75 -11.68
N VAL A 250 2.28 4.73 -12.55
CA VAL A 250 2.69 5.90 -13.32
C VAL A 250 2.48 5.63 -14.80
N TYR A 251 1.73 6.50 -15.42
CA TYR A 251 1.42 6.45 -16.85
C TYR A 251 2.10 7.59 -17.61
N GLU A 252 2.48 7.31 -18.84
CA GLU A 252 2.86 8.27 -19.84
C GLU A 252 1.64 8.49 -20.74
N VAL A 253 1.12 9.71 -20.77
CA VAL A 253 -0.17 10.05 -21.39
C VAL A 253 0.03 11.18 -22.38
N LYS A 254 -0.52 11.07 -23.60
CA LYS A 254 -0.56 12.20 -24.52
C LYS A 254 -1.35 13.37 -23.92
N LYS A 255 -0.82 14.58 -24.04
CA LYS A 255 -1.39 15.78 -23.38
C LYS A 255 -2.88 16.00 -23.67
N GLU A 256 -3.34 15.68 -24.89
CA GLU A 256 -4.72 15.81 -25.31
C GLU A 256 -5.68 14.86 -24.58
N HIS A 257 -5.18 13.71 -24.07
CA HIS A 257 -5.97 12.70 -23.38
C HIS A 257 -5.81 12.69 -21.87
N VAL A 258 -4.98 13.58 -21.26
CA VAL A 258 -4.69 13.57 -19.82
C VAL A 258 -5.97 13.62 -18.98
N GLY A 259 -6.86 14.57 -19.25
CA GLY A 259 -8.09 14.75 -18.46
C GLY A 259 -9.07 13.58 -18.57
N GLU A 260 -9.12 12.88 -19.70
CA GLU A 260 -9.95 11.70 -19.90
C GLU A 260 -9.32 10.46 -19.25
N ALA A 261 -8.02 10.24 -19.47
CA ALA A 261 -7.26 9.14 -18.87
C ALA A 261 -7.29 9.18 -17.35
N ILE A 262 -7.17 10.36 -16.72
CA ILE A 262 -7.30 10.52 -15.27
C ILE A 262 -8.63 9.99 -14.78
N LYS A 263 -9.74 10.39 -15.37
CA LYS A 263 -11.08 9.95 -14.95
C LYS A 263 -11.26 8.44 -15.08
N ILE A 264 -10.79 7.86 -16.19
CA ILE A 264 -10.91 6.43 -16.46
C ILE A 264 -10.08 5.62 -15.48
N ILE A 265 -8.79 5.95 -15.32
CA ILE A 265 -7.86 5.18 -14.46
C ILE A 265 -8.24 5.33 -13.00
N GLU A 266 -8.55 6.54 -12.52
CA GLU A 266 -8.99 6.79 -11.16
C GLU A 266 -10.26 5.97 -10.84
N ASN A 267 -11.26 5.98 -11.73
CA ASN A 267 -12.49 5.19 -11.58
C ASN A 267 -12.18 3.68 -11.55
N ALA A 268 -11.34 3.18 -12.45
CA ALA A 268 -10.94 1.78 -12.50
C ALA A 268 -10.24 1.32 -11.21
N MET A 269 -9.37 2.17 -10.64
CA MET A 269 -8.66 1.90 -9.39
C MET A 269 -9.59 1.99 -8.19
N LYS A 270 -10.45 3.00 -8.07
CA LYS A 270 -11.42 3.14 -6.97
C LYS A 270 -12.41 1.99 -6.92
N HIS A 271 -12.76 1.39 -8.04
CA HIS A 271 -13.69 0.27 -8.13
C HIS A 271 -12.98 -1.07 -8.41
N ALA A 272 -11.71 -1.21 -8.04
CA ALA A 272 -10.94 -2.42 -8.33
C ALA A 272 -11.49 -3.70 -7.68
N ILE A 273 -12.18 -3.60 -6.54
CA ILE A 273 -12.77 -4.78 -5.88
C ILE A 273 -14.08 -5.15 -6.58
N PRO A 274 -14.19 -6.38 -7.17
CA PRO A 274 -15.43 -6.84 -7.78
C PRO A 274 -16.56 -6.98 -6.75
N SER A 275 -17.80 -6.72 -7.18
CA SER A 275 -18.98 -6.67 -6.29
C SER A 275 -19.28 -7.99 -5.60
N GLU A 276 -18.94 -9.12 -6.21
CA GLU A 276 -19.11 -10.45 -5.62
C GLU A 276 -18.30 -10.65 -4.33
N PHE A 277 -17.15 -9.97 -4.17
CA PHE A 277 -16.35 -9.99 -2.94
C PHE A 277 -16.90 -9.04 -1.86
N LEU A 278 -17.83 -8.18 -2.21
CA LEU A 278 -18.45 -7.21 -1.30
C LEU A 278 -19.89 -7.58 -0.90
N ALA A 279 -20.44 -8.65 -1.43
CA ALA A 279 -21.86 -8.99 -1.30
C ALA A 279 -22.35 -9.18 0.16
N ASN A 280 -21.47 -9.62 1.07
CA ASN A 280 -21.81 -9.92 2.47
C ASN A 280 -20.98 -9.12 3.49
N ILE A 281 -20.30 -8.08 3.04
CA ILE A 281 -19.45 -7.23 3.90
C ILE A 281 -19.73 -5.76 3.63
N GLU A 282 -19.57 -4.93 4.65
CA GLU A 282 -19.70 -3.49 4.50
C GLU A 282 -18.52 -2.93 3.69
N PRO A 283 -18.77 -2.27 2.54
CA PRO A 283 -17.69 -1.79 1.69
C PRO A 283 -16.94 -0.61 2.31
N VAL A 284 -15.64 -0.56 2.03
CA VAL A 284 -14.76 0.57 2.37
C VAL A 284 -14.35 1.25 1.07
N PRO A 285 -14.56 2.57 0.92
CA PRO A 285 -14.18 3.29 -0.29
C PRO A 285 -12.66 3.23 -0.50
N LEU A 286 -12.21 2.92 -1.70
CA LEU A 286 -10.83 3.10 -2.11
C LEU A 286 -10.64 4.52 -2.63
N GLU A 287 -9.57 5.19 -2.19
CA GLU A 287 -9.23 6.53 -2.62
C GLU A 287 -7.89 6.53 -3.35
N VAL A 288 -7.81 7.36 -4.39
CA VAL A 288 -6.64 7.49 -5.25
C VAL A 288 -6.25 8.96 -5.31
N SER A 289 -4.99 9.25 -5.04
CA SER A 289 -4.40 10.57 -5.27
C SER A 289 -3.81 10.61 -6.67
N VAL A 290 -4.01 11.72 -7.39
CA VAL A 290 -3.50 11.91 -8.74
C VAL A 290 -2.45 13.02 -8.73
N GLY A 291 -1.32 12.80 -9.41
CA GLY A 291 -0.28 13.79 -9.63
C GLY A 291 0.11 13.85 -11.10
N GLU A 292 0.33 15.05 -11.62
CA GLU A 292 0.70 15.29 -13.02
C GLU A 292 2.03 16.04 -13.07
N GLY A 293 2.87 15.76 -14.06
CA GLY A 293 4.13 16.46 -14.21
C GLY A 293 4.88 16.11 -15.49
N ALA A 294 5.85 16.94 -15.82
CA ALA A 294 6.75 16.69 -16.95
C ALA A 294 7.81 15.61 -16.64
N ASN A 295 8.03 15.33 -15.37
CA ASN A 295 8.97 14.32 -14.89
C ASN A 295 8.46 13.65 -13.60
N TRP A 296 9.05 12.50 -13.28
CA TRP A 296 8.62 11.69 -12.11
C TRP A 296 8.85 12.39 -10.77
N GLY A 297 9.79 13.34 -10.68
CA GLY A 297 10.06 14.10 -9.44
C GLY A 297 8.95 15.10 -9.08
N GLU A 298 8.14 15.54 -10.04
CA GLU A 298 7.04 16.49 -9.85
C GLU A 298 5.71 15.85 -9.42
N LEU A 299 5.55 14.54 -9.55
CA LEU A 299 4.26 13.84 -9.36
C LEU A 299 3.78 13.82 -7.90
N LYS A 300 4.59 14.19 -6.94
CA LYS A 300 4.30 14.16 -5.50
C LYS A 300 4.78 15.44 -4.81
N GLU A 301 4.33 16.59 -5.26
CA GLU A 301 4.52 17.86 -4.55
C GLU A 301 3.32 18.23 -3.68
#